data_dde0317b20a11f0a93346721ea7f035e
#
_entry.id   dde0317b20a11f0a93346721ea7f035e
#
_cell.length_a   1.000
_cell.length_b   1.000
_cell.length_c   1.000
_cell.angle_alpha   90.00
_cell.angle_beta   90.00
_cell.angle_gamma   90.00
#
_symmetry.space_group_name_H-M   'P 1'
#
loop_
_entity.id
_entity.type
_entity.pdbx_description
1 polymer ?
#
loop_
_entity_poly.entity_id
_entity_poly.type
_entity_poly.pdbx_seq_one_letter_code
_entity_poly.pdbx_strand_id
1 'polypeptide(L)'
;AAIGIISEIGVDMSVFPTSKHLCSWAGLTPQNNESAGKKKTTRISRAGAYIKPLLVQCALCAIRTKQFPEVRNRYLALKKRRGHKKAIIAIARMLLTAIYNILKKNELYNPELYRSADRPPKNREVSVEEAVFILQRQGYLVTAPPTA
;
A
#
# COMPACT_ATOMS: atom_id res chain seq x y z
N ALA A 1 -14.85 -16.30 -3.78
CA ALA A 1 -14.24 -15.23 -2.95
C ALA A 1 -15.18 -14.02 -2.81
N ALA A 2 -15.73 -13.46 -3.92
CA ALA A 2 -16.57 -12.25 -3.86
C ALA A 2 -17.78 -12.43 -2.93
N ILE A 3 -18.55 -13.52 -3.11
CA ILE A 3 -19.72 -13.83 -2.27
C ILE A 3 -19.31 -13.86 -0.79
N GLY A 4 -18.24 -14.57 -0.44
CA GLY A 4 -17.79 -14.67 0.96
C GLY A 4 -17.32 -13.32 1.54
N ILE A 5 -16.77 -12.43 0.74
CA ILE A 5 -16.42 -11.07 1.19
C ILE A 5 -17.69 -10.27 1.45
N ILE A 6 -18.64 -10.29 0.50
CA ILE A 6 -19.90 -9.54 0.62
C ILE A 6 -20.77 -10.05 1.78
N SER A 7 -20.79 -11.37 2.02
CA SER A 7 -21.54 -11.93 3.17
C SER A 7 -20.97 -11.47 4.53
N GLU A 8 -19.67 -11.16 4.59
CA GLU A 8 -19.03 -10.68 5.83
C GLU A 8 -19.17 -9.18 6.04
N ILE A 9 -19.01 -8.36 4.97
CA ILE A 9 -18.97 -6.90 5.10
C ILE A 9 -20.31 -6.22 4.75
N GLY A 10 -21.22 -6.94 4.07
CA GLY A 10 -22.43 -6.37 3.48
C GLY A 10 -22.12 -5.52 2.24
N VAL A 11 -23.18 -4.99 1.64
CA VAL A 11 -23.08 -4.04 0.51
C VAL A 11 -23.18 -2.58 0.96
N ASP A 12 -23.78 -2.35 2.13
CA ASP A 12 -23.93 -1.00 2.69
C ASP A 12 -22.66 -0.56 3.43
N MET A 13 -21.94 0.37 2.82
CA MET A 13 -20.71 0.93 3.40
C MET A 13 -20.97 2.10 4.36
N SER A 14 -22.21 2.44 4.66
CA SER A 14 -22.54 3.46 5.69
C SER A 14 -22.13 3.01 7.09
N VAL A 15 -22.13 1.69 7.34
CA VAL A 15 -21.67 1.05 8.58
C VAL A 15 -20.20 1.36 8.90
N PHE A 16 -19.40 1.60 7.86
CA PHE A 16 -17.98 1.91 8.03
C PHE A 16 -17.69 3.36 7.59
N PRO A 17 -17.38 4.28 8.51
CA PRO A 17 -17.12 5.69 8.16
C PRO A 17 -16.03 5.85 7.10
N THR A 18 -14.99 5.03 7.15
CA THR A 18 -13.89 5.04 6.18
C THR A 18 -13.37 3.62 5.88
N SER A 19 -12.67 3.45 4.76
CA SER A 19 -11.97 2.21 4.44
C SER A 19 -10.94 1.80 5.51
N LYS A 20 -10.43 2.76 6.29
CA LYS A 20 -9.50 2.48 7.41
C LYS A 20 -10.22 1.75 8.54
N HIS A 21 -11.47 2.12 8.85
CA HIS A 21 -12.29 1.43 9.85
C HIS A 21 -12.60 0.00 9.41
N LEU A 22 -13.01 -0.21 8.16
CA LEU A 22 -13.23 -1.54 7.60
C LEU A 22 -11.95 -2.39 7.67
N CYS A 23 -10.79 -1.85 7.28
CA CYS A 23 -9.52 -2.57 7.36
C CYS A 23 -9.10 -2.89 8.80
N SER A 24 -9.43 -2.03 9.76
CA SER A 24 -9.18 -2.28 11.19
C SER A 24 -10.09 -3.40 11.72
N TRP A 25 -11.38 -3.35 11.40
CA TRP A 25 -12.35 -4.38 11.74
C TRP A 25 -11.94 -5.74 11.15
N ALA A 26 -11.50 -5.78 9.90
CA ALA A 26 -10.98 -6.98 9.25
C ALA A 26 -9.61 -7.46 9.80
N GLY A 27 -9.02 -6.76 10.74
CA GLY A 27 -7.73 -7.12 11.34
C GLY A 27 -6.54 -7.03 10.39
N LEU A 28 -6.60 -6.15 9.38
CA LEU A 28 -5.54 -5.94 8.40
C LEU A 28 -4.68 -4.71 8.72
N THR A 29 -4.89 -4.09 9.88
CA THR A 29 -4.08 -2.97 10.36
C THR A 29 -3.16 -3.41 11.49
N PRO A 30 -1.93 -2.90 11.56
CA PRO A 30 -1.08 -3.12 12.71
C PRO A 30 -1.70 -2.46 13.94
N GLN A 31 -1.62 -3.15 15.08
CA GLN A 31 -1.98 -2.56 16.37
C GLN A 31 -0.89 -1.60 16.80
N ASN A 32 -1.29 -0.48 17.41
CA ASN A 32 -0.39 0.42 18.09
C ASN A 32 -0.34 0.03 19.57
N ASN A 33 0.50 -0.94 19.88
CA ASN A 33 0.70 -1.38 21.27
C ASN A 33 1.92 -0.66 21.82
N GLU A 34 1.68 0.55 22.32
CA GLU A 34 2.70 1.43 22.89
C GLU A 34 2.34 1.69 24.35
N SER A 35 3.31 1.59 25.25
CA SER A 35 3.17 1.91 26.66
C SER A 35 4.42 2.66 27.13
N ALA A 36 4.24 3.81 27.79
CA ALA A 36 5.32 4.66 28.27
C ALA A 36 6.37 5.00 27.18
N GLY A 37 5.91 5.34 25.95
CA GLY A 37 6.78 5.68 24.82
C GLY A 37 7.52 4.49 24.18
N LYS A 38 7.34 3.27 24.71
CA LYS A 38 7.97 2.07 24.17
C LYS A 38 6.99 1.26 23.33
N LYS A 39 7.29 1.06 22.04
CA LYS A 39 6.51 0.20 21.14
C LYS A 39 6.74 -1.27 21.49
N LYS A 40 5.70 -1.94 22.05
CA LYS A 40 5.77 -3.37 22.42
C LYS A 40 5.60 -4.28 21.19
N THR A 41 4.63 -4.00 20.30
CA THR A 41 4.39 -4.83 19.11
C THR A 41 3.63 -4.07 18.04
N THR A 42 3.91 -4.42 16.78
CA THR A 42 3.18 -3.96 15.57
C THR A 42 2.42 -5.11 14.92
N ARG A 43 2.10 -6.19 15.66
CA ARG A 43 1.33 -7.31 15.13
C ARG A 43 -0.06 -6.85 14.73
N ILE A 44 -0.63 -7.48 13.71
CA ILE A 44 -2.03 -7.28 13.33
C ILE A 44 -2.94 -7.87 14.40
N SER A 45 -4.16 -7.32 14.53
CA SER A 45 -5.15 -7.82 15.47
C SER A 45 -5.63 -9.24 15.11
N ARG A 46 -6.24 -9.94 16.08
CA ARG A 46 -6.90 -11.23 15.86
C ARG A 46 -8.29 -11.08 15.22
N ALA A 47 -8.79 -9.85 15.05
CA ALA A 47 -10.06 -9.58 14.39
C ALA A 47 -10.10 -10.12 12.95
N GLY A 48 -11.31 -10.23 12.40
CA GLY A 48 -11.53 -10.69 11.03
C GLY A 48 -11.22 -12.17 10.83
N ALA A 49 -11.70 -13.03 11.74
CA ALA A 49 -11.39 -14.47 11.73
C ALA A 49 -11.71 -15.15 10.40
N TYR A 50 -12.80 -14.76 9.74
CA TYR A 50 -13.24 -15.32 8.45
C TYR A 50 -12.77 -14.50 7.26
N ILE A 51 -12.94 -13.17 7.28
CA ILE A 51 -12.60 -12.30 6.15
C ILE A 51 -11.10 -12.20 5.91
N LYS A 52 -10.27 -12.19 6.96
CA LYS A 52 -8.82 -12.06 6.82
C LYS A 52 -8.19 -13.20 6.04
N PRO A 53 -8.42 -14.49 6.36
CA PRO A 53 -7.91 -15.61 5.57
C PRO A 53 -8.36 -15.54 4.11
N LEU A 54 -9.63 -15.18 3.87
CA LEU A 54 -10.19 -15.06 2.52
C LEU A 54 -9.46 -13.97 1.72
N LEU A 55 -9.25 -12.80 2.31
CA LEU A 55 -8.50 -11.71 1.66
C LEU A 55 -7.02 -12.04 1.45
N VAL A 56 -6.41 -12.82 2.34
CA VAL A 56 -5.04 -13.32 2.15
C VAL A 56 -4.98 -14.26 0.95
N GLN A 57 -5.96 -15.17 0.78
CA GLN A 57 -6.04 -16.04 -0.40
C GLN A 57 -6.23 -15.20 -1.68
N CYS A 58 -7.13 -14.21 -1.66
CA CYS A 58 -7.29 -13.30 -2.80
C CYS A 58 -5.98 -12.56 -3.12
N ALA A 59 -5.24 -12.10 -2.13
CA ALA A 59 -3.95 -11.44 -2.31
C ALA A 59 -2.90 -12.38 -2.92
N LEU A 60 -2.85 -13.65 -2.47
CA LEU A 60 -1.97 -14.66 -3.04
C LEU A 60 -2.29 -14.97 -4.50
N CYS A 61 -3.58 -15.01 -4.86
CA CYS A 61 -4.01 -15.16 -6.26
C CYS A 61 -3.64 -13.93 -7.09
N ALA A 62 -3.93 -12.73 -6.58
CA ALA A 62 -3.68 -11.48 -7.28
C ALA A 62 -2.20 -11.26 -7.64
N ILE A 63 -1.27 -11.64 -6.78
CA ILE A 63 0.17 -11.52 -7.07
C ILE A 63 0.69 -12.53 -8.10
N ARG A 64 -0.08 -13.60 -8.37
CA ARG A 64 0.28 -14.64 -9.34
C ARG A 64 -0.28 -14.37 -10.73
N THR A 65 -1.38 -13.60 -10.81
CA THR A 65 -1.99 -13.28 -12.09
C THR A 65 -1.11 -12.36 -12.93
N LYS A 66 -1.13 -12.56 -14.25
CA LYS A 66 -0.44 -11.69 -15.21
C LYS A 66 -1.29 -10.49 -15.61
N GLN A 67 -2.59 -10.51 -15.33
CA GLN A 67 -3.53 -9.46 -15.72
C GLN A 67 -3.26 -8.11 -15.01
N PHE A 68 -2.77 -8.17 -13.76
CA PHE A 68 -2.55 -6.97 -12.92
C PHE A 68 -1.10 -6.94 -12.44
N PRO A 69 -0.14 -6.64 -13.32
CA PRO A 69 1.29 -6.63 -12.97
C PRO A 69 1.65 -5.62 -11.88
N GLU A 70 0.88 -4.53 -11.76
CA GLU A 70 1.06 -3.50 -10.74
C GLU A 70 0.90 -4.04 -9.32
N VAL A 71 -0.03 -4.98 -9.10
CA VAL A 71 -0.23 -5.63 -7.79
C VAL A 71 1.01 -6.46 -7.42
N ARG A 72 1.53 -7.21 -8.40
CA ARG A 72 2.76 -8.00 -8.24
C ARG A 72 3.97 -7.12 -7.97
N ASN A 73 4.15 -6.05 -8.73
CA ASN A 73 5.26 -5.12 -8.58
C ASN A 73 5.25 -4.48 -7.19
N ARG A 74 4.06 -4.04 -6.73
CA ARG A 74 3.88 -3.51 -5.38
C ARG A 74 4.21 -4.54 -4.30
N TYR A 75 3.77 -5.80 -4.48
CA TYR A 75 4.12 -6.88 -3.56
C TYR A 75 5.62 -7.11 -3.50
N LEU A 76 6.33 -7.18 -4.64
CA LEU A 76 7.77 -7.40 -4.70
C LEU A 76 8.56 -6.28 -4.00
N ALA A 77 8.18 -5.02 -4.23
CA ALA A 77 8.77 -3.86 -3.57
C ALA A 77 8.59 -3.92 -2.04
N LEU A 78 7.39 -4.30 -1.58
CA LEU A 78 7.11 -4.47 -0.14
C LEU A 78 7.83 -5.68 0.45
N LYS A 79 7.89 -6.81 -0.28
CA LYS A 79 8.56 -8.03 0.15
C LYS A 79 10.04 -7.80 0.39
N LYS A 80 10.74 -7.09 -0.52
CA LYS A 80 12.17 -6.74 -0.37
C LYS A 80 12.45 -6.00 0.93
N ARG A 81 11.54 -5.09 1.34
CA ARG A 81 11.73 -4.20 2.48
C ARG A 81 11.17 -4.75 3.80
N ARG A 82 10.08 -5.49 3.78
CA ARG A 82 9.29 -5.87 4.98
C ARG A 82 9.07 -7.38 5.14
N GLY A 83 9.47 -8.17 4.15
CA GLY A 83 9.27 -9.63 4.11
C GLY A 83 7.89 -10.05 3.61
N HIS A 84 7.77 -11.36 3.30
CA HIS A 84 6.59 -11.94 2.66
C HIS A 84 5.29 -11.71 3.44
N LYS A 85 5.26 -12.08 4.73
CA LYS A 85 4.03 -12.03 5.55
C LYS A 85 3.44 -10.62 5.63
N LYS A 86 4.28 -9.59 5.85
CA LYS A 86 3.83 -8.20 5.91
C LYS A 86 3.40 -7.68 4.53
N ALA A 87 4.08 -8.09 3.46
CA ALA A 87 3.73 -7.71 2.11
C ALA A 87 2.35 -8.25 1.70
N ILE A 88 2.04 -9.52 1.99
CA ILE A 88 0.72 -10.11 1.69
C ILE A 88 -0.40 -9.39 2.45
N ILE A 89 -0.23 -9.10 3.73
CA ILE A 89 -1.23 -8.34 4.50
C ILE A 89 -1.45 -6.93 3.91
N ALA A 90 -0.39 -6.29 3.43
CA ALA A 90 -0.51 -4.98 2.79
C ALA A 90 -1.29 -5.07 1.46
N ILE A 91 -1.09 -6.12 0.66
CA ILE A 91 -1.88 -6.36 -0.56
C ILE A 91 -3.35 -6.69 -0.19
N ALA A 92 -3.60 -7.56 0.78
CA ALA A 92 -4.95 -7.87 1.26
C ALA A 92 -5.70 -6.59 1.71
N ARG A 93 -5.02 -5.70 2.45
CA ARG A 93 -5.57 -4.39 2.84
C ARG A 93 -5.87 -3.50 1.62
N MET A 94 -4.99 -3.50 0.62
CA MET A 94 -5.22 -2.75 -0.62
C MET A 94 -6.46 -3.24 -1.35
N LEU A 95 -6.65 -4.56 -1.47
CA LEU A 95 -7.84 -5.16 -2.08
C LEU A 95 -9.11 -4.77 -1.32
N LEU A 96 -9.12 -4.86 0.02
CA LEU A 96 -10.27 -4.48 0.83
C LEU A 96 -10.60 -2.98 0.71
N THR A 97 -9.58 -2.12 0.61
CA THR A 97 -9.77 -0.69 0.36
C THR A 97 -10.40 -0.42 -1.01
N ALA A 98 -9.99 -1.17 -2.04
CA ALA A 98 -10.61 -1.09 -3.36
C ALA A 98 -12.08 -1.51 -3.32
N ILE A 99 -12.39 -2.64 -2.68
CA ILE A 99 -13.76 -3.14 -2.51
C ILE A 99 -14.64 -2.11 -1.79
N TYR A 100 -14.14 -1.52 -0.69
CA TYR A 100 -14.85 -0.46 0.02
C TYR A 100 -15.21 0.72 -0.90
N ASN A 101 -14.25 1.20 -1.71
CA ASN A 101 -14.49 2.33 -2.60
C ASN A 101 -15.47 1.98 -3.73
N ILE A 102 -15.37 0.78 -4.30
CA ILE A 102 -16.30 0.27 -5.31
C ILE A 102 -17.74 0.26 -4.78
N LEU A 103 -17.94 -0.33 -3.58
CA LEU A 103 -19.26 -0.43 -2.97
C LEU A 103 -19.81 0.94 -2.54
N LYS A 104 -18.95 1.80 -1.94
CA LYS A 104 -19.36 3.11 -1.47
C LYS A 104 -19.74 4.07 -2.59
N LYS A 105 -19.00 4.02 -3.70
CA LYS A 105 -19.22 4.93 -4.84
C LYS A 105 -20.10 4.34 -5.93
N ASN A 106 -20.39 3.03 -5.84
CA ASN A 106 -21.06 2.25 -6.89
C ASN A 106 -20.39 2.38 -8.26
N GLU A 107 -19.04 2.38 -8.26
CA GLU A 107 -18.21 2.52 -9.45
C GLU A 107 -17.50 1.20 -9.77
N LEU A 108 -17.22 0.95 -11.05
CA LEU A 108 -16.41 -0.18 -11.47
C LEU A 108 -14.95 0.00 -11.04
N TYR A 109 -14.25 -1.13 -10.85
CA TYR A 109 -12.82 -1.09 -10.56
C TYR A 109 -12.04 -0.44 -11.70
N ASN A 110 -11.30 0.63 -11.36
CA ASN A 110 -10.42 1.31 -12.30
C ASN A 110 -8.95 1.01 -11.95
N PRO A 111 -8.25 0.19 -12.75
CA PRO A 111 -6.85 -0.15 -12.51
C PRO A 111 -5.91 1.04 -12.69
N GLU A 112 -6.28 2.06 -13.49
CA GLU A 112 -5.45 3.25 -13.73
C GLU A 112 -5.16 4.04 -12.44
N LEU A 113 -6.08 4.01 -11.47
CA LEU A 113 -5.86 4.64 -10.16
C LEU A 113 -4.68 4.07 -9.38
N TYR A 114 -4.22 2.87 -9.73
CA TYR A 114 -3.06 2.21 -9.13
C TYR A 114 -1.79 2.29 -9.98
N ARG A 115 -1.92 2.66 -11.23
CA ARG A 115 -0.77 2.98 -12.07
C ARG A 115 -0.21 4.29 -11.56
N SER A 116 0.80 4.19 -10.71
CA SER A 116 1.50 5.35 -10.13
C SER A 116 2.39 6.07 -11.15
N ALA A 117 2.08 5.95 -12.44
CA ALA A 117 2.83 6.61 -13.50
C ALA A 117 2.91 8.13 -13.32
N ASP A 118 1.94 8.72 -12.62
CA ASP A 118 1.83 10.17 -12.45
C ASP A 118 1.99 10.67 -11.01
N ARG A 119 2.57 9.86 -10.12
CA ARG A 119 3.12 10.50 -8.93
C ARG A 119 4.37 11.25 -9.39
N PRO A 120 4.34 12.60 -9.38
CA PRO A 120 5.57 13.33 -9.58
C PRO A 120 6.59 12.70 -8.61
N PRO A 121 7.83 12.46 -9.05
CA PRO A 121 8.87 12.03 -8.13
C PRO A 121 8.74 12.97 -6.92
N LYS A 122 8.67 12.41 -5.71
CA LYS A 122 8.78 13.25 -4.52
C LYS A 122 9.95 14.18 -4.85
N ASN A 123 9.68 15.47 -4.96
CA ASN A 123 10.74 16.48 -5.08
C ASN A 123 11.62 16.28 -3.84
N ARG A 124 12.57 15.36 -3.96
CA ARG A 124 13.73 15.35 -3.12
C ARG A 124 14.52 16.54 -3.64
N GLU A 125 14.50 17.61 -2.90
CA GLU A 125 15.42 18.72 -3.14
C GLU A 125 16.81 18.08 -3.16
N VAL A 126 17.36 18.00 -4.38
CA VAL A 126 18.69 17.46 -4.59
C VAL A 126 19.62 18.52 -4.00
N SER A 127 20.43 18.19 -3.01
CA SER A 127 21.39 19.15 -2.48
C SER A 127 22.32 19.60 -3.60
N VAL A 128 22.83 20.83 -3.50
CA VAL A 128 23.75 21.37 -4.51
C VAL A 128 24.94 20.42 -4.74
N GLU A 129 25.46 19.83 -3.68
CA GLU A 129 26.54 18.84 -3.73
C GLU A 129 26.16 17.58 -4.53
N GLU A 130 24.94 17.07 -4.31
CA GLU A 130 24.43 15.88 -5.02
C GLU A 130 24.18 16.20 -6.51
N ALA A 131 23.70 17.40 -6.81
CA ALA A 131 23.54 17.88 -8.20
C ALA A 131 24.89 18.02 -8.93
N VAL A 132 25.88 18.61 -8.28
CA VAL A 132 27.26 18.75 -8.81
C VAL A 132 27.84 17.35 -9.07
N PHE A 133 27.73 16.43 -8.13
CA PHE A 133 28.22 15.06 -8.28
C PHE A 133 27.58 14.34 -9.48
N ILE A 134 26.25 14.49 -9.67
CA ILE A 134 25.53 13.88 -10.80
C ILE A 134 26.03 14.47 -12.13
N LEU A 135 26.18 15.80 -12.21
CA LEU A 135 26.65 16.48 -13.41
C LEU A 135 28.08 16.07 -13.77
N GLN A 136 28.98 16.03 -12.79
CA GLN A 136 30.38 15.60 -12.99
C GLN A 136 30.45 14.16 -13.49
N ARG A 137 29.61 13.26 -12.96
CA ARG A 137 29.53 11.86 -13.42
C ARG A 137 29.03 11.73 -14.86
N GLN A 138 28.26 12.70 -15.34
CA GLN A 138 27.79 12.76 -16.73
C GLN A 138 28.76 13.48 -17.67
N GLY A 139 29.94 13.93 -17.16
CA GLY A 139 30.97 14.57 -17.96
C GLY A 139 30.86 16.10 -18.09
N TYR A 140 29.95 16.72 -17.31
CA TYR A 140 29.84 18.19 -17.29
C TYR A 140 30.89 18.80 -16.36
N LEU A 141 31.51 19.86 -16.79
CA LEU A 141 32.40 20.72 -15.98
C LEU A 141 31.52 21.71 -15.19
N VAL A 142 31.48 21.54 -13.87
CA VAL A 142 30.74 22.45 -12.98
C VAL A 142 31.74 23.37 -12.29
N THR A 143 31.69 24.68 -12.59
CA THR A 143 32.49 25.71 -11.95
C THR A 143 31.67 26.42 -10.87
N ALA A 144 32.32 26.75 -9.75
CA ALA A 144 31.68 27.58 -8.72
C ALA A 144 31.51 29.03 -9.25
N PRO A 145 30.42 29.72 -8.88
CA PRO A 145 30.26 31.12 -9.22
C PRO A 145 31.41 31.93 -8.61
N PRO A 146 31.86 33.01 -9.29
CA PRO A 146 32.88 33.87 -8.73
C PRO A 146 32.38 34.45 -7.40
N THR A 147 33.17 34.31 -6.36
CA THR A 147 32.91 34.96 -5.07
C THR A 147 33.02 36.46 -5.26
N ALA A 148 31.92 37.18 -4.98
CA ALA A 148 31.87 38.63 -4.97
C ALA A 148 32.64 39.21 -3.77
#